data_f31dfe95b8e9f92af474089391d886ec
#
_entry.id   f31dfe95b8e9f92af474089391d886ec
#
_cell.length_a   1.000
_cell.length_b   1.000
_cell.length_c   1.000
_cell.angle_alpha   90.00
_cell.angle_beta   90.00
_cell.angle_gamma   90.00
#
_symmetry.space_group_name_H-M   'P 1'
#
loop_
_entity.id
_entity.type
_entity.pdbx_description
1 polymer ?
#
loop_
_entity_poly.entity_id
_entity_poly.type
_entity_poly.pdbx_seq_one_letter_code
_entity_poly.pdbx_strand_id
1 'polypeptide(L)'
;MIDSSLNDEKYSKVLNNSFVSGKARRLEDASGRYSEFLKNSLPKLTNRKKLSIVLDCANGATYNIAPNLFWELGHKVVTINNNPDGMNINKKCGAVHTENLSKKVSQQKADIGFGFDGDGDRLIVVDEKGREIDGDKIIALFCKKFVKPKHLANQHDAIITVMSNMGLENYLTKNLKLKIKRTSVGDINVINQMKKSKSLIGGEQSGHIIMSKYSSTGDGIL
;
A
#
# COMPACT_ATOMS: atom_id res chain seq x y z
N MET A 1 1.73 14.25 19.64
CA MET A 1 1.79 14.05 21.12
C MET A 1 3.01 13.23 21.51
N ILE A 2 3.30 12.07 20.91
CA ILE A 2 4.50 11.25 21.21
C ILE A 2 5.79 12.01 20.86
N ASP A 3 5.89 12.58 19.62
CA ASP A 3 7.08 13.32 19.18
C ASP A 3 7.44 14.55 20.03
N SER A 4 6.44 15.28 20.52
CA SER A 4 6.67 16.42 21.43
C SER A 4 7.12 15.97 22.81
N SER A 5 6.77 14.74 23.22
CA SER A 5 7.15 14.19 24.50
C SER A 5 8.57 13.61 24.53
N LEU A 6 9.08 13.12 23.38
CA LEU A 6 10.43 12.57 23.27
C LEU A 6 11.53 13.63 23.43
N ASN A 7 11.22 14.90 23.16
CA ASN A 7 12.15 16.04 23.26
C ASN A 7 11.95 16.89 24.53
N ASP A 8 11.09 16.47 25.47
CA ASP A 8 10.80 17.23 26.68
C ASP A 8 11.57 16.66 27.88
N GLU A 9 12.38 17.52 28.57
CA GLU A 9 13.07 17.14 29.82
C GLU A 9 12.09 16.65 30.92
N LYS A 10 10.82 16.99 30.83
CA LYS A 10 9.77 16.43 31.70
C LYS A 10 9.59 14.92 31.50
N TYR A 11 9.84 14.40 30.29
CA TYR A 11 9.66 12.97 29.98
C TYR A 11 10.73 12.11 30.63
N SER A 12 11.97 12.59 30.72
CA SER A 12 13.04 11.92 31.47
C SER A 12 12.74 11.80 32.97
N LYS A 13 12.02 12.79 33.55
CA LYS A 13 11.54 12.72 34.95
C LYS A 13 10.38 11.73 35.14
N VAL A 14 9.54 11.54 34.09
CA VAL A 14 8.45 10.57 34.11
C VAL A 14 8.99 9.15 34.01
N LEU A 15 10.04 8.91 33.23
CA LEU A 15 10.70 7.60 33.11
C LEU A 15 11.41 7.12 34.39
N ASN A 16 11.77 8.04 35.28
CA ASN A 16 12.42 7.73 36.56
C ASN A 16 11.42 7.43 37.71
N ASN A 17 10.12 7.59 37.48
CA ASN A 17 9.10 7.17 38.43
C ASN A 17 8.72 5.71 38.18
N SER A 18 8.53 4.93 39.24
CA SER A 18 8.09 3.52 39.16
C SER A 18 6.76 3.39 38.42
N PHE A 19 6.85 3.11 37.12
CA PHE A 19 5.67 2.79 36.32
C PHE A 19 5.19 1.38 36.59
N VAL A 20 3.93 1.24 36.82
CA VAL A 20 3.25 -0.07 36.65
C VAL A 20 3.26 -0.35 35.14
N SER A 21 4.16 -1.22 34.72
CA SER A 21 4.24 -1.66 33.32
C SER A 21 2.92 -2.27 32.90
N GLY A 22 2.41 -1.86 31.73
CA GLY A 22 1.30 -2.54 31.09
C GLY A 22 1.65 -4.00 30.79
N LYS A 23 0.64 -4.84 30.63
CA LYS A 23 0.81 -6.24 30.25
C LYS A 23 0.71 -6.41 28.75
N ALA A 24 1.70 -7.05 28.13
CA ALA A 24 1.61 -7.48 26.75
C ALA A 24 0.64 -8.67 26.64
N ARG A 25 -0.27 -8.62 25.67
CA ARG A 25 -1.16 -9.72 25.33
C ARG A 25 -1.04 -10.03 23.85
N ARG A 26 -0.79 -11.29 23.51
CA ARG A 26 -0.80 -11.76 22.13
C ARG A 26 -2.25 -11.84 21.63
N LEU A 27 -2.48 -11.29 20.42
CA LEU A 27 -3.75 -11.39 19.72
C LEU A 27 -3.64 -12.54 18.69
N GLU A 28 -4.20 -13.68 19.01
CA GLU A 28 -4.06 -14.92 18.20
C GLU A 28 -4.82 -14.84 16.86
N ASP A 29 -5.90 -14.08 16.80
CA ASP A 29 -6.79 -13.98 15.63
C ASP A 29 -6.55 -12.74 14.76
N ALA A 30 -5.45 -12.01 14.95
CA ALA A 30 -5.15 -10.78 14.21
C ALA A 30 -5.11 -11.00 12.69
N SER A 31 -4.48 -12.08 12.24
CA SER A 31 -4.37 -12.41 10.80
C SER A 31 -5.75 -12.68 10.18
N GLY A 32 -6.60 -13.43 10.89
CA GLY A 32 -7.97 -13.74 10.43
C GLY A 32 -8.82 -12.48 10.30
N ARG A 33 -8.78 -11.61 11.32
CA ARG A 33 -9.52 -10.33 11.29
C ARG A 33 -9.08 -9.44 10.14
N TYR A 34 -7.78 -9.34 9.90
CA TYR A 34 -7.25 -8.54 8.79
C TYR A 34 -7.63 -9.16 7.44
N SER A 35 -7.54 -10.47 7.27
CA SER A 35 -7.97 -11.16 6.05
C SER A 35 -9.46 -10.92 5.76
N GLU A 36 -10.32 -10.98 6.77
CA GLU A 36 -11.75 -10.69 6.62
C GLU A 36 -12.00 -9.20 6.27
N PHE A 37 -11.26 -8.27 6.87
CA PHE A 37 -11.32 -6.86 6.50
C PHE A 37 -10.99 -6.67 5.01
N LEU A 38 -9.90 -7.28 4.53
CA LEU A 38 -9.47 -7.21 3.12
C LEU A 38 -10.52 -7.82 2.17
N LYS A 39 -11.07 -8.99 2.51
CA LYS A 39 -12.14 -9.63 1.72
C LYS A 39 -13.38 -8.75 1.62
N ASN A 40 -13.75 -8.09 2.73
CA ASN A 40 -14.90 -7.19 2.78
C ASN A 40 -14.67 -5.88 2.03
N SER A 41 -13.42 -5.47 1.76
CA SER A 41 -13.10 -4.32 0.92
C SER A 41 -13.35 -4.57 -0.56
N LEU A 42 -13.35 -5.83 -0.98
CA LEU A 42 -13.54 -6.19 -2.38
C LEU A 42 -14.97 -5.91 -2.87
N PRO A 43 -15.12 -5.43 -4.11
CA PRO A 43 -16.45 -5.33 -4.72
C PRO A 43 -17.14 -6.70 -4.74
N LYS A 44 -18.45 -6.71 -4.49
CA LYS A 44 -19.28 -7.93 -4.64
C LYS A 44 -19.40 -8.28 -6.13
N LEU A 45 -18.45 -9.05 -6.64
CA LEU A 45 -18.46 -9.56 -8.01
C LEU A 45 -18.94 -11.01 -8.00
N THR A 46 -19.95 -11.31 -8.78
CA THR A 46 -20.55 -12.66 -8.88
C THR A 46 -19.66 -13.66 -9.63
N ASN A 47 -18.83 -13.18 -10.57
CA ASN A 47 -17.88 -14.02 -11.34
C ASN A 47 -16.49 -13.39 -11.32
N ARG A 48 -15.64 -13.81 -10.39
CA ARG A 48 -14.23 -13.42 -10.38
C ARG A 48 -13.42 -14.38 -11.25
N LYS A 49 -12.69 -13.84 -12.22
CA LYS A 49 -11.72 -14.64 -12.99
C LYS A 49 -10.64 -15.16 -12.04
N LYS A 50 -10.38 -16.46 -12.10
CA LYS A 50 -9.23 -17.05 -11.41
C LYS A 50 -7.95 -16.60 -12.13
N LEU A 51 -7.04 -15.97 -11.40
CA LEU A 51 -5.77 -15.47 -11.91
C LEU A 51 -4.62 -16.35 -11.42
N SER A 52 -3.55 -16.38 -12.20
CA SER A 52 -2.22 -16.86 -11.77
C SER A 52 -1.41 -15.66 -11.30
N ILE A 53 -1.04 -15.63 -10.03
CA ILE A 53 -0.44 -14.47 -9.36
C ILE A 53 0.94 -14.86 -8.82
N VAL A 54 1.93 -14.00 -9.00
CA VAL A 54 3.22 -14.11 -8.31
C VAL A 54 3.27 -13.04 -7.23
N LEU A 55 3.59 -13.42 -6.00
CA LEU A 55 3.77 -12.51 -4.86
C LEU A 55 5.23 -12.48 -4.45
N ASP A 56 5.81 -11.29 -4.38
CA ASP A 56 7.09 -11.02 -3.72
C ASP A 56 6.80 -10.35 -2.38
N CYS A 57 7.01 -11.08 -1.29
CA CYS A 57 6.70 -10.62 0.06
C CYS A 57 7.89 -9.90 0.74
N ALA A 58 8.96 -9.62 0.02
CA ALA A 58 10.16 -8.93 0.53
C ALA A 58 10.76 -9.53 1.83
N ASN A 59 10.46 -10.80 2.14
CA ASN A 59 10.71 -11.42 3.45
C ASN A 59 10.21 -10.54 4.62
N GLY A 60 9.12 -9.84 4.42
CA GLY A 60 8.56 -8.85 5.33
C GLY A 60 7.21 -9.27 5.91
N ALA A 61 6.45 -8.31 6.41
CA ALA A 61 5.19 -8.52 7.15
C ALA A 61 4.11 -9.27 6.34
N THR A 62 4.12 -9.15 5.01
CA THR A 62 3.12 -9.76 4.12
C THR A 62 3.34 -11.25 3.86
N TYR A 63 4.47 -11.84 4.32
CA TYR A 63 4.96 -13.17 3.97
C TYR A 63 3.93 -14.30 4.15
N ASN A 64 3.09 -14.21 5.15
CA ASN A 64 2.09 -15.22 5.46
C ASN A 64 0.67 -14.80 5.02
N ILE A 65 0.30 -13.54 5.24
CA ILE A 65 -1.07 -13.06 5.01
C ILE A 65 -1.39 -12.98 3.52
N ALA A 66 -0.52 -12.36 2.72
CA ALA A 66 -0.80 -12.17 1.30
C ALA A 66 -0.99 -13.50 0.54
N PRO A 67 -0.10 -14.51 0.66
CA PRO A 67 -0.30 -15.79 -0.01
C PRO A 67 -1.61 -16.49 0.36
N ASN A 68 -1.92 -16.53 1.65
CA ASN A 68 -3.13 -17.18 2.15
C ASN A 68 -4.39 -16.47 1.65
N LEU A 69 -4.43 -15.14 1.74
CA LEU A 69 -5.56 -14.33 1.28
C LEU A 69 -5.86 -14.56 -0.21
N PHE A 70 -4.84 -14.45 -1.08
CA PHE A 70 -5.07 -14.61 -2.52
C PHE A 70 -5.43 -16.06 -2.89
N TRP A 71 -4.93 -17.04 -2.15
CA TRP A 71 -5.34 -18.44 -2.29
C TRP A 71 -6.82 -18.63 -1.88
N GLU A 72 -7.23 -18.11 -0.74
CA GLU A 72 -8.62 -18.15 -0.26
C GLU A 72 -9.59 -17.43 -1.22
N LEU A 73 -9.12 -16.42 -1.93
CA LEU A 73 -9.88 -15.75 -2.99
C LEU A 73 -9.99 -16.59 -4.28
N GLY A 74 -9.39 -17.80 -4.31
CA GLY A 74 -9.47 -18.74 -5.41
C GLY A 74 -8.43 -18.57 -6.50
N HIS A 75 -7.40 -17.76 -6.28
CA HIS A 75 -6.32 -17.55 -7.25
C HIS A 75 -5.26 -18.66 -7.18
N LYS A 76 -4.52 -18.87 -8.29
CA LYS A 76 -3.30 -19.67 -8.28
C LYS A 76 -2.15 -18.76 -7.85
N VAL A 77 -1.51 -19.09 -6.73
CA VAL A 77 -0.48 -18.23 -6.11
C VAL A 77 0.89 -18.91 -6.17
N VAL A 78 1.89 -18.17 -6.60
CA VAL A 78 3.30 -18.52 -6.49
C VAL A 78 3.97 -17.43 -5.65
N THR A 79 4.72 -17.80 -4.63
CA THR A 79 5.40 -16.85 -3.74
C THR A 79 6.90 -16.88 -3.92
N ILE A 80 7.54 -15.73 -3.81
CA ILE A 80 8.97 -15.56 -3.67
C ILE A 80 9.26 -14.65 -2.48
N ASN A 81 10.45 -14.77 -1.91
CA ASN A 81 10.90 -13.95 -0.78
C ASN A 81 9.87 -13.91 0.37
N ASN A 82 9.39 -15.07 0.77
CA ASN A 82 8.38 -15.24 1.82
C ASN A 82 8.88 -16.06 3.03
N ASN A 83 10.19 -16.12 3.22
CA ASN A 83 10.83 -16.84 4.32
C ASN A 83 11.72 -15.89 5.14
N PRO A 84 11.12 -15.05 6.02
CA PRO A 84 11.88 -14.10 6.84
C PRO A 84 12.80 -14.81 7.82
N ASP A 85 14.07 -14.39 7.88
CA ASP A 85 15.08 -14.88 8.83
C ASP A 85 15.54 -13.81 9.82
N GLY A 86 14.94 -12.61 9.80
CA GLY A 86 15.29 -11.47 10.62
C GLY A 86 16.40 -10.58 10.05
N MET A 87 17.09 -11.01 8.97
CA MET A 87 18.20 -10.28 8.35
C MET A 87 18.03 -10.04 6.85
N ASN A 88 17.00 -10.66 6.25
CA ASN A 88 16.81 -10.67 4.79
C ASN A 88 15.66 -9.79 4.28
N ILE A 89 15.02 -9.03 5.16
CA ILE A 89 13.93 -8.11 4.79
C ILE A 89 14.40 -7.09 3.73
N ASN A 90 13.64 -6.91 2.65
CA ASN A 90 13.96 -6.03 1.51
C ASN A 90 15.30 -6.31 0.81
N LYS A 91 15.96 -7.42 1.09
CA LYS A 91 17.27 -7.72 0.55
C LYS A 91 17.17 -8.15 -0.92
N LYS A 92 17.34 -7.18 -1.84
CA LYS A 92 17.24 -7.37 -3.30
C LYS A 92 15.92 -8.02 -3.73
N CYS A 93 14.81 -7.61 -3.13
CA CYS A 93 13.48 -8.13 -3.38
C CYS A 93 12.39 -7.11 -3.07
N GLY A 94 11.15 -7.47 -3.35
CA GLY A 94 9.97 -6.68 -3.05
C GLY A 94 9.79 -5.46 -3.95
N ALA A 95 9.07 -4.46 -3.46
CA ALA A 95 8.67 -3.28 -4.22
C ALA A 95 9.84 -2.39 -4.70
N VAL A 96 11.01 -2.52 -4.09
CA VAL A 96 12.20 -1.72 -4.42
C VAL A 96 13.11 -2.43 -5.46
N HIS A 97 12.98 -3.75 -5.59
CA HIS A 97 13.80 -4.59 -6.47
C HIS A 97 12.90 -5.62 -7.17
N THR A 98 12.25 -5.19 -8.24
CA THR A 98 11.21 -5.97 -8.95
C THR A 98 11.75 -6.95 -10.00
N GLU A 99 13.06 -6.98 -10.25
CA GLU A 99 13.66 -7.77 -11.32
C GLU A 99 13.39 -9.28 -11.17
N ASN A 100 13.45 -9.79 -9.94
CA ASN A 100 13.14 -11.19 -9.65
C ASN A 100 11.66 -11.49 -9.82
N LEU A 101 10.77 -10.56 -9.40
CA LEU A 101 9.34 -10.66 -9.60
C LEU A 101 9.01 -10.69 -11.10
N SER A 102 9.56 -9.76 -11.89
CA SER A 102 9.38 -9.69 -13.36
C SER A 102 9.78 -10.97 -14.07
N LYS A 103 10.97 -11.50 -13.73
CA LYS A 103 11.43 -12.79 -14.26
C LYS A 103 10.49 -13.92 -13.87
N LYS A 104 10.04 -13.96 -12.62
CA LYS A 104 9.16 -15.03 -12.12
C LYS A 104 7.78 -14.99 -12.77
N VAL A 105 7.19 -13.80 -12.96
CA VAL A 105 5.93 -13.62 -13.69
C VAL A 105 6.06 -14.20 -15.12
N SER A 106 7.11 -13.82 -15.84
CA SER A 106 7.35 -14.30 -17.21
C SER A 106 7.58 -15.82 -17.25
N GLN A 107 8.39 -16.37 -16.35
CA GLN A 107 8.67 -17.81 -16.28
C GLN A 107 7.42 -18.65 -15.98
N GLN A 108 6.57 -18.17 -15.08
CA GLN A 108 5.34 -18.85 -14.68
C GLN A 108 4.17 -18.57 -15.64
N LYS A 109 4.36 -17.69 -16.65
CA LYS A 109 3.29 -17.17 -17.51
C LYS A 109 2.10 -16.70 -16.66
N ALA A 110 2.42 -16.00 -15.56
CA ALA A 110 1.41 -15.51 -14.63
C ALA A 110 0.68 -14.30 -15.21
N ASP A 111 -0.56 -14.11 -14.81
CA ASP A 111 -1.37 -12.96 -15.25
C ASP A 111 -0.87 -11.65 -14.65
N ILE A 112 -0.28 -11.70 -13.44
CA ILE A 112 0.15 -10.51 -12.70
C ILE A 112 1.15 -10.87 -11.60
N GLY A 113 2.00 -9.91 -11.23
CA GLY A 113 2.87 -9.98 -10.07
C GLY A 113 2.62 -8.82 -9.11
N PHE A 114 2.73 -9.07 -7.81
CA PHE A 114 2.66 -8.06 -6.76
C PHE A 114 3.93 -8.10 -5.92
N GLY A 115 4.64 -6.98 -5.87
CA GLY A 115 5.81 -6.77 -5.02
C GLY A 115 5.46 -5.86 -3.87
N PHE A 116 5.58 -6.37 -2.65
CA PHE A 116 5.40 -5.61 -1.41
C PHE A 116 6.77 -5.16 -0.88
N ASP A 117 6.80 -4.20 0.01
CA ASP A 117 7.98 -3.90 0.79
C ASP A 117 7.93 -4.55 2.19
N GLY A 118 8.93 -4.26 3.02
CA GLY A 118 9.15 -5.00 4.26
C GLY A 118 8.03 -4.90 5.28
N ASP A 119 7.40 -3.76 5.44
CA ASP A 119 6.25 -3.54 6.34
C ASP A 119 4.90 -3.63 5.63
N GLY A 120 4.91 -3.79 4.29
CA GLY A 120 3.73 -4.08 3.48
C GLY A 120 2.86 -2.85 3.19
N ASP A 121 3.40 -1.65 3.36
CA ASP A 121 2.68 -0.41 3.11
C ASP A 121 2.76 0.08 1.66
N ARG A 122 3.61 -0.55 0.83
CA ARG A 122 3.82 -0.28 -0.59
C ARG A 122 3.49 -1.47 -1.45
N LEU A 123 3.03 -1.14 -2.66
CA LEU A 123 2.78 -2.11 -3.73
C LEU A 123 3.36 -1.61 -5.05
N ILE A 124 4.15 -2.46 -5.70
CA ILE A 124 4.50 -2.35 -7.12
C ILE A 124 3.90 -3.55 -7.85
N VAL A 125 3.35 -3.30 -9.01
CA VAL A 125 2.70 -4.34 -9.82
C VAL A 125 3.60 -4.70 -11.01
N VAL A 126 3.58 -5.96 -11.40
CA VAL A 126 4.22 -6.43 -12.64
C VAL A 126 3.15 -7.04 -13.53
N ASP A 127 3.07 -6.59 -14.77
CA ASP A 127 2.10 -7.12 -15.74
C ASP A 127 2.52 -8.51 -16.31
N GLU A 128 1.66 -9.12 -17.10
CA GLU A 128 1.86 -10.42 -17.72
C GLU A 128 3.08 -10.50 -18.66
N LYS A 129 3.63 -9.35 -19.05
CA LYS A 129 4.83 -9.24 -19.88
C LYS A 129 6.10 -8.99 -19.07
N GLY A 130 6.00 -9.03 -17.74
CA GLY A 130 7.11 -8.73 -16.85
C GLY A 130 7.46 -7.23 -16.73
N ARG A 131 6.57 -6.32 -17.15
CA ARG A 131 6.81 -4.87 -17.08
C ARG A 131 6.30 -4.32 -15.76
N GLU A 132 7.10 -3.46 -15.16
CA GLU A 132 6.75 -2.78 -13.91
C GLU A 132 5.67 -1.71 -14.12
N ILE A 133 4.70 -1.72 -13.24
CA ILE A 133 3.63 -0.74 -13.10
C ILE A 133 3.84 -0.06 -11.76
N ASP A 134 4.37 1.15 -11.81
CA ASP A 134 4.70 1.96 -10.63
C ASP A 134 3.47 2.53 -9.91
N GLY A 135 3.69 3.16 -8.75
CA GLY A 135 2.63 3.76 -7.95
C GLY A 135 1.85 4.83 -8.72
N ASP A 136 2.47 5.59 -9.61
CA ASP A 136 1.77 6.60 -10.41
C ASP A 136 0.71 5.98 -11.32
N LYS A 137 1.02 4.83 -11.95
CA LYS A 137 0.06 4.11 -12.80
C LYS A 137 -1.07 3.48 -11.98
N ILE A 138 -0.74 2.98 -10.78
CA ILE A 138 -1.75 2.43 -9.86
C ILE A 138 -2.67 3.55 -9.37
N ILE A 139 -2.14 4.71 -9.00
CA ILE A 139 -2.92 5.90 -8.62
C ILE A 139 -3.85 6.31 -9.78
N ALA A 140 -3.34 6.35 -11.02
CA ALA A 140 -4.16 6.67 -12.19
C ALA A 140 -5.34 5.70 -12.35
N LEU A 141 -5.09 4.39 -12.19
CA LEU A 141 -6.11 3.35 -12.26
C LEU A 141 -7.17 3.53 -11.16
N PHE A 142 -6.74 3.75 -9.92
CA PHE A 142 -7.66 3.93 -8.79
C PHE A 142 -8.47 5.23 -8.92
N CYS A 143 -7.84 6.33 -9.33
CA CYS A 143 -8.56 7.57 -9.61
C CYS A 143 -9.61 7.38 -10.69
N LYS A 144 -9.28 6.72 -11.80
CA LYS A 144 -10.24 6.40 -12.87
C LYS A 144 -11.42 5.56 -12.37
N LYS A 145 -11.16 4.61 -11.46
CA LYS A 145 -12.17 3.65 -10.98
C LYS A 145 -13.04 4.23 -9.87
N PHE A 146 -12.48 4.96 -8.93
CA PHE A 146 -13.13 5.27 -7.66
C PHE A 146 -13.39 6.76 -7.42
N VAL A 147 -12.74 7.65 -8.17
CA VAL A 147 -12.88 9.09 -7.93
C VAL A 147 -13.83 9.71 -8.95
N LYS A 148 -14.81 10.46 -8.44
CA LYS A 148 -15.67 11.34 -9.25
C LYS A 148 -15.28 12.79 -8.99
N PRO A 149 -15.20 13.66 -10.02
CA PRO A 149 -14.90 15.08 -9.83
C PRO A 149 -15.90 15.73 -8.88
N LYS A 150 -15.42 16.42 -7.88
CA LYS A 150 -16.26 17.07 -6.85
C LYS A 150 -16.27 18.58 -7.02
N HIS A 151 -16.06 19.22 -8.01
CA HIS A 151 -16.10 20.66 -8.34
C HIS A 151 -16.34 21.67 -7.17
N LEU A 152 -15.96 21.28 -5.94
CA LEU A 152 -16.10 22.09 -4.74
C LEU A 152 -14.87 22.96 -4.55
N ALA A 153 -15.07 24.20 -4.08
CA ALA A 153 -13.97 25.09 -3.72
C ALA A 153 -13.12 24.45 -2.60
N ASN A 154 -11.82 24.62 -2.67
CA ASN A 154 -10.84 24.13 -1.66
C ASN A 154 -10.80 22.59 -1.45
N GLN A 155 -11.44 21.80 -2.30
CA GLN A 155 -11.31 20.35 -2.28
C GLN A 155 -10.45 19.86 -3.43
N HIS A 156 -9.64 18.85 -3.17
CA HIS A 156 -8.85 18.15 -4.19
C HIS A 156 -9.32 16.69 -4.23
N ASP A 157 -9.47 16.16 -5.43
CA ASP A 157 -10.01 14.81 -5.64
C ASP A 157 -8.95 13.74 -5.37
N ALA A 158 -7.68 14.05 -5.66
CA ALA A 158 -6.55 13.19 -5.38
C ALA A 158 -5.32 13.99 -4.91
N ILE A 159 -4.47 13.34 -4.11
CA ILE A 159 -3.23 13.91 -3.59
C ILE A 159 -2.05 13.08 -4.11
N ILE A 160 -1.07 13.75 -4.71
CA ILE A 160 0.17 13.15 -5.20
C ILE A 160 1.36 13.91 -4.63
N THR A 161 2.57 13.38 -4.79
CA THR A 161 3.78 14.08 -4.33
C THR A 161 4.48 14.84 -5.45
N VAL A 162 5.46 15.66 -5.08
CA VAL A 162 6.31 16.38 -6.05
C VAL A 162 7.13 15.42 -6.93
N MET A 163 7.32 14.16 -6.50
CA MET A 163 8.03 13.13 -7.24
C MET A 163 7.17 12.44 -8.30
N SER A 164 5.84 12.59 -8.25
CA SER A 164 4.95 11.98 -9.23
C SER A 164 5.18 12.53 -10.63
N ASN A 165 5.09 11.65 -11.62
CA ASN A 165 5.32 11.98 -13.03
C ASN A 165 4.31 13.02 -13.53
N MET A 166 4.78 13.97 -14.35
CA MET A 166 3.91 14.95 -14.97
C MET A 166 2.83 14.33 -15.87
N GLY A 167 3.10 13.14 -16.42
CA GLY A 167 2.12 12.36 -17.19
C GLY A 167 0.92 11.95 -16.35
N LEU A 168 1.14 11.57 -15.07
CA LEU A 168 0.05 11.30 -14.13
C LEU A 168 -0.81 12.53 -13.92
N GLU A 169 -0.18 13.68 -13.60
CA GLU A 169 -0.91 14.94 -13.40
C GLU A 169 -1.74 15.32 -14.63
N ASN A 170 -1.15 15.27 -15.81
CA ASN A 170 -1.85 15.55 -17.06
C ASN A 170 -3.04 14.59 -17.27
N TYR A 171 -2.86 13.31 -16.98
CA TYR A 171 -3.93 12.33 -17.11
C TYR A 171 -5.08 12.61 -16.13
N LEU A 172 -4.77 12.84 -14.87
CA LEU A 172 -5.77 13.12 -13.84
C LEU A 172 -6.55 14.41 -14.13
N THR A 173 -5.84 15.48 -14.53
CA THR A 173 -6.46 16.79 -14.74
C THR A 173 -7.14 16.93 -16.10
N LYS A 174 -6.48 16.52 -17.19
CA LYS A 174 -7.00 16.71 -18.55
C LYS A 174 -8.00 15.64 -18.97
N ASN A 175 -7.74 14.35 -18.63
CA ASN A 175 -8.59 13.26 -19.06
C ASN A 175 -9.71 12.97 -18.04
N LEU A 176 -9.40 12.93 -16.75
CA LEU A 176 -10.37 12.62 -15.69
C LEU A 176 -11.03 13.87 -15.10
N LYS A 177 -10.57 15.09 -15.45
CA LYS A 177 -11.09 16.37 -14.92
C LYS A 177 -11.00 16.49 -13.41
N LEU A 178 -10.05 15.82 -12.77
CA LEU A 178 -9.85 15.83 -11.33
C LEU A 178 -9.03 17.06 -10.89
N LYS A 179 -9.38 17.60 -9.73
CA LYS A 179 -8.55 18.58 -9.03
C LYS A 179 -7.52 17.81 -8.20
N ILE A 180 -6.25 18.04 -8.45
CA ILE A 180 -5.17 17.41 -7.71
C ILE A 180 -4.37 18.43 -6.92
N LYS A 181 -3.68 17.96 -5.88
CA LYS A 181 -2.67 18.74 -5.17
C LYS A 181 -1.40 17.91 -4.99
N ARG A 182 -0.25 18.56 -5.22
CA ARG A 182 1.05 18.00 -4.88
C ARG A 182 1.44 18.38 -3.46
N THR A 183 2.07 17.43 -2.76
CA THR A 183 2.69 17.62 -1.45
C THR A 183 4.18 17.33 -1.53
N SER A 184 4.90 17.68 -0.48
CA SER A 184 6.24 17.12 -0.25
C SER A 184 6.14 15.61 -0.11
N VAL A 185 7.25 14.91 -0.40
CA VAL A 185 7.41 13.46 -0.19
C VAL A 185 7.19 13.12 1.28
N GLY A 186 6.64 11.95 1.52
CA GLY A 186 6.34 11.40 2.84
C GLY A 186 4.85 11.17 3.05
N ASP A 187 4.52 9.99 3.53
CA ASP A 187 3.17 9.50 3.80
C ASP A 187 2.37 10.47 4.70
N ILE A 188 3.01 11.02 5.72
CA ILE A 188 2.39 11.99 6.64
C ILE A 188 1.93 13.26 5.91
N ASN A 189 2.67 13.72 4.90
CA ASN A 189 2.31 14.88 4.11
C ASN A 189 1.09 14.58 3.23
N VAL A 190 1.09 13.40 2.62
CA VAL A 190 -0.01 12.92 1.77
C VAL A 190 -1.29 12.79 2.61
N ILE A 191 -1.25 12.04 3.73
CA ILE A 191 -2.45 11.80 4.55
C ILE A 191 -3.00 13.08 5.19
N ASN A 192 -2.13 13.98 5.64
CA ASN A 192 -2.55 15.26 6.20
C ASN A 192 -3.27 16.12 5.14
N GLN A 193 -2.77 16.13 3.91
CA GLN A 193 -3.43 16.86 2.83
C GLN A 193 -4.72 16.17 2.40
N MET A 194 -4.75 14.83 2.36
CA MET A 194 -5.98 14.06 2.09
C MET A 194 -7.09 14.38 3.10
N LYS A 195 -6.76 14.43 4.40
CA LYS A 195 -7.72 14.79 5.46
C LYS A 195 -8.26 16.20 5.26
N LYS A 196 -7.40 17.19 4.97
CA LYS A 196 -7.81 18.58 4.69
C LYS A 196 -8.71 18.69 3.47
N SER A 197 -8.42 17.96 2.41
CA SER A 197 -9.14 17.99 1.14
C SER A 197 -10.31 17.01 1.06
N LYS A 198 -10.45 16.10 2.03
CA LYS A 198 -11.39 14.97 1.98
C LYS A 198 -11.22 14.13 0.71
N SER A 199 -9.96 13.94 0.28
CA SER A 199 -9.60 13.18 -0.90
C SER A 199 -9.75 11.69 -0.65
N LEU A 200 -10.21 10.94 -1.66
CA LEU A 200 -10.39 9.49 -1.56
C LEU A 200 -9.08 8.72 -1.80
N ILE A 201 -8.24 9.23 -2.71
CA ILE A 201 -7.01 8.60 -3.15
C ILE A 201 -5.86 9.58 -2.93
N GLY A 202 -4.77 9.08 -2.39
CA GLY A 202 -3.49 9.78 -2.34
C GLY A 202 -2.36 8.78 -2.38
N GLY A 203 -1.17 9.21 -2.78
CA GLY A 203 -0.03 8.30 -2.78
C GLY A 203 1.20 8.85 -3.47
N GLU A 204 2.16 7.96 -3.60
CA GLU A 204 3.50 8.21 -4.11
C GLU A 204 3.87 7.24 -5.24
N GLN A 205 4.77 7.66 -6.11
CA GLN A 205 5.33 6.82 -7.16
C GLN A 205 5.97 5.53 -6.61
N SER A 206 6.49 5.58 -5.37
CA SER A 206 7.09 4.44 -4.67
C SER A 206 6.12 3.29 -4.37
N GLY A 207 4.82 3.47 -4.64
CA GLY A 207 3.79 2.46 -4.38
C GLY A 207 3.10 2.61 -3.03
N HIS A 208 3.43 3.60 -2.22
CA HIS A 208 2.66 3.92 -1.01
C HIS A 208 1.36 4.63 -1.41
N ILE A 209 0.25 3.92 -1.36
CA ILE A 209 -1.05 4.40 -1.84
C ILE A 209 -2.09 4.28 -0.74
N ILE A 210 -2.79 5.36 -0.49
CA ILE A 210 -3.80 5.48 0.55
C ILE A 210 -5.18 5.56 -0.10
N MET A 211 -6.06 4.64 0.28
CA MET A 211 -7.48 4.67 -0.05
C MET A 211 -8.29 5.02 1.20
N SER A 212 -8.60 6.31 1.41
CA SER A 212 -9.18 6.82 2.66
C SER A 212 -10.54 6.21 3.03
N LYS A 213 -11.20 5.55 2.08
CA LYS A 213 -12.44 4.80 2.33
C LYS A 213 -12.18 3.55 3.19
N TYR A 214 -10.99 2.97 3.13
CA TYR A 214 -10.66 1.69 3.74
C TYR A 214 -9.58 1.81 4.81
N SER A 215 -8.54 2.62 4.57
CA SER A 215 -7.41 2.77 5.47
C SER A 215 -6.98 4.23 5.59
N SER A 216 -6.40 4.59 6.71
CA SER A 216 -5.76 5.90 6.93
C SER A 216 -4.26 5.90 6.64
N THR A 217 -3.73 4.78 6.16
CA THR A 217 -2.32 4.61 5.77
C THR A 217 -2.23 3.79 4.49
N GLY A 218 -1.05 3.70 3.89
CA GLY A 218 -0.77 2.75 2.82
C GLY A 218 -0.97 1.31 3.31
N ASP A 219 -1.44 0.47 2.40
CA ASP A 219 -1.65 -0.95 2.63
C ASP A 219 -1.55 -1.65 1.28
N GLY A 220 -0.42 -2.32 1.05
CA GLY A 220 -0.09 -2.91 -0.24
C GLY A 220 -0.96 -4.11 -0.62
N ILE A 221 -1.60 -4.76 0.36
CA ILE A 221 -2.50 -5.90 0.09
C ILE A 221 -3.93 -5.43 -0.22
N LEU A 222 -4.35 -4.29 0.34
CA LEU A 222 -5.67 -3.68 0.14
C LEU A 222 -5.85 -3.21 -1.30
#